data_c822e4d503dbdb8a8f978eb38c7a04c3
#
_entry.id   c822e4d503dbdb8a8f978eb38c7a04c3
#
_cell.length_a   1.000
_cell.length_b   1.000
_cell.length_c   1.000
_cell.angle_alpha   90.00
_cell.angle_beta   90.00
_cell.angle_gamma   90.00
#
_symmetry.space_group_name_H-M   'P 1'
#
loop_
_entity.id
_entity.type
_entity.pdbx_description
1 polymer ?
#
loop_
_entity_poly.entity_id
_entity_poly.type
_entity_poly.pdbx_seq_one_letter_code
_entity_poly.pdbx_strand_id
1 'polypeptide(L)'
;GYAPVFGYAVEQVRVDRLRPAPGCRIEVCEFPGVEHYHYFDSRMHGRRSCIQHPKEDFLVIMADLRLGNGKLLVAWEADKIVGMAFTVMGDDTLYIKELLADTDAVQDTLLYEAAHIYKVQRMDYFIPSSADTLFLGMARVIRAEELLKVFAHKYPASELYIHIEGDEAIQENNGYYTVRDGFCFRERVPEKKYHTYTLDGFTRLLLEAEHPYMSLMLN
;
A
#
# COMPACT_ATOMS: atom_id res chain seq x y z
N GLY A 1 6.26 -8.88 -17.96
CA GLY A 1 6.00 -7.55 -17.60
C GLY A 1 5.46 -7.29 -16.22
N TYR A 2 6.31 -7.36 -15.18
CA TYR A 2 6.03 -6.81 -13.85
C TYR A 2 6.71 -5.45 -13.73
N ALA A 3 6.03 -4.47 -13.15
CA ALA A 3 6.58 -3.15 -12.88
C ALA A 3 6.69 -2.90 -11.37
N PRO A 4 7.82 -2.40 -10.85
CA PRO A 4 7.92 -1.94 -9.47
C PRO A 4 7.14 -0.63 -9.36
N VAL A 5 6.07 -0.62 -8.56
CA VAL A 5 5.16 0.53 -8.45
C VAL A 5 4.81 0.90 -7.00
N PHE A 6 5.10 0.02 -6.04
CA PHE A 6 4.81 0.27 -4.63
C PHE A 6 6.05 0.83 -3.94
N GLY A 7 6.29 2.13 -4.15
CA GLY A 7 7.45 2.82 -3.60
C GLY A 7 7.33 3.06 -2.09
N TYR A 8 8.47 2.99 -1.39
CA TYR A 8 8.55 3.34 0.02
C TYR A 8 9.88 4.02 0.35
N ALA A 9 9.86 4.75 1.46
CA ALA A 9 11.05 5.25 2.14
C ALA A 9 11.14 4.67 3.55
N VAL A 10 12.32 4.73 4.13
CA VAL A 10 12.55 4.36 5.52
C VAL A 10 12.91 5.62 6.29
N GLU A 11 12.07 5.96 7.26
CA GLU A 11 12.33 7.07 8.18
C GLU A 11 12.90 6.54 9.48
N GLN A 12 14.05 7.07 9.90
CA GLN A 12 14.61 6.74 11.20
C GLN A 12 13.98 7.63 12.28
N VAL A 13 13.18 7.01 13.13
CA VAL A 13 12.50 7.67 14.24
C VAL A 13 13.31 7.55 15.52
N ARG A 14 13.49 8.66 16.23
CA ARG A 14 14.16 8.73 17.54
C ARG A 14 13.14 8.95 18.64
N VAL A 15 13.23 8.15 19.69
CA VAL A 15 12.27 8.16 20.83
C VAL A 15 12.24 9.53 21.54
N ASP A 16 13.37 10.22 21.67
CA ASP A 16 13.46 11.53 22.34
C ASP A 16 12.71 12.65 21.61
N ARG A 17 12.28 12.44 20.38
CA ARG A 17 11.48 13.38 19.58
C ARG A 17 9.99 13.14 19.64
N LEU A 18 9.56 11.98 20.14
CA LEU A 18 8.14 11.61 20.20
C LEU A 18 7.40 12.39 21.30
N ARG A 19 6.12 12.65 21.08
CA ARG A 19 5.24 13.39 21.99
C ARG A 19 3.95 12.59 22.21
N PRO A 20 3.99 11.57 23.08
CA PRO A 20 2.85 10.70 23.33
C PRO A 20 1.61 11.45 23.83
N ALA A 21 0.42 11.06 23.36
CA ALA A 21 -0.86 11.59 23.80
C ALA A 21 -1.20 11.10 25.22
N PRO A 22 -1.58 11.98 26.14
CA PRO A 22 -2.11 11.54 27.44
C PRO A 22 -3.46 10.85 27.26
N GLY A 23 -3.66 9.75 28.00
CA GLY A 23 -4.96 9.05 28.04
C GLY A 23 -5.19 8.01 26.92
N CYS A 24 -4.27 7.87 25.99
CA CYS A 24 -4.28 6.78 25.03
C CYS A 24 -3.70 5.50 25.65
N ARG A 25 -4.50 4.42 25.70
CA ARG A 25 -4.06 3.12 26.20
C ARG A 25 -3.52 2.28 25.04
N ILE A 26 -2.31 1.73 25.20
CA ILE A 26 -1.74 0.80 24.24
C ILE A 26 -1.85 -0.64 24.74
N GLU A 27 -2.23 -1.53 23.85
CA GLU A 27 -2.34 -2.96 24.06
C GLU A 27 -1.50 -3.72 23.05
N VAL A 28 -0.78 -4.74 23.50
CA VAL A 28 -0.18 -5.74 22.60
C VAL A 28 -1.23 -6.79 22.30
N CYS A 29 -1.73 -6.77 21.07
CA CYS A 29 -2.81 -7.65 20.64
C CYS A 29 -2.25 -8.94 20.02
N GLU A 30 -2.43 -10.07 20.72
CA GLU A 30 -2.01 -11.39 20.22
C GLU A 30 -3.07 -12.01 19.28
N PHE A 31 -4.34 -11.78 19.56
CA PHE A 31 -5.47 -12.39 18.84
C PHE A 31 -6.46 -11.29 18.41
N PRO A 32 -6.28 -10.67 17.25
CA PRO A 32 -7.15 -9.59 16.80
C PRO A 32 -8.57 -10.11 16.53
N GLY A 33 -9.57 -9.40 17.05
CA GLY A 33 -10.98 -9.62 16.81
C GLY A 33 -11.50 -8.91 15.55
N VAL A 34 -12.81 -8.91 15.40
CA VAL A 34 -13.51 -8.28 14.27
C VAL A 34 -13.31 -6.77 14.26
N GLU A 35 -13.30 -6.13 15.42
CA GLU A 35 -13.08 -4.68 15.58
C GLU A 35 -11.72 -4.23 15.09
N HIS A 36 -10.68 -5.04 15.26
CA HIS A 36 -9.33 -4.77 14.76
C HIS A 36 -9.31 -4.80 13.23
N TYR A 37 -9.92 -5.82 12.63
CA TYR A 37 -10.05 -5.89 11.19
C TYR A 37 -10.87 -4.71 10.64
N HIS A 38 -11.98 -4.34 11.28
CA HIS A 38 -12.79 -3.21 10.82
C HIS A 38 -12.03 -1.88 10.87
N TYR A 39 -11.23 -1.64 11.91
CA TYR A 39 -10.38 -0.45 11.96
C TYR A 39 -9.36 -0.46 10.81
N PHE A 40 -8.61 -1.56 10.64
CA PHE A 40 -7.66 -1.72 9.54
C PHE A 40 -8.31 -1.50 8.18
N ASP A 41 -9.39 -2.22 7.89
CA ASP A 41 -10.11 -2.16 6.63
C ASP A 41 -10.63 -0.75 6.31
N SER A 42 -11.20 -0.06 7.31
CA SER A 42 -11.68 1.32 7.14
C SER A 42 -10.55 2.28 6.76
N ARG A 43 -9.34 2.09 7.29
CA ARG A 43 -8.16 2.90 6.96
C ARG A 43 -7.64 2.59 5.55
N MET A 44 -7.74 1.34 5.11
CA MET A 44 -7.35 0.95 3.75
C MET A 44 -8.36 1.42 2.71
N HIS A 45 -9.67 1.30 2.96
CA HIS A 45 -10.73 1.80 2.06
C HIS A 45 -10.68 3.33 1.85
N GLY A 46 -10.19 4.08 2.83
CA GLY A 46 -10.01 5.52 2.72
C GLY A 46 -8.84 5.94 1.81
N ARG A 47 -7.96 5.02 1.45
CA ARG A 47 -6.77 5.29 0.61
C ARG A 47 -7.07 5.08 -0.87
N ARG A 48 -6.55 5.95 -1.72
CA ARG A 48 -6.60 5.76 -3.17
C ARG A 48 -5.58 4.70 -3.60
N SER A 49 -5.95 3.90 -4.60
CA SER A 49 -5.04 2.93 -5.23
C SER A 49 -4.28 2.05 -4.23
N CYS A 50 -5.01 1.49 -3.26
CA CYS A 50 -4.46 0.67 -2.19
C CYS A 50 -4.78 -0.80 -2.41
N ILE A 51 -3.82 -1.67 -2.08
CA ILE A 51 -4.08 -3.11 -1.98
C ILE A 51 -5.04 -3.35 -0.81
N GLN A 52 -6.18 -3.97 -1.11
CA GLN A 52 -7.18 -4.33 -0.11
C GLN A 52 -6.91 -5.75 0.39
N HIS A 53 -7.03 -5.95 1.69
CA HIS A 53 -6.90 -7.26 2.32
C HIS A 53 -8.25 -7.68 2.89
N PRO A 54 -8.90 -8.74 2.37
CA PRO A 54 -10.07 -9.31 3.02
C PRO A 54 -9.70 -9.85 4.40
N LYS A 55 -10.71 -10.13 5.22
CA LYS A 55 -10.49 -10.56 6.60
C LYS A 55 -9.62 -11.81 6.71
N GLU A 56 -9.76 -12.74 5.76
CA GLU A 56 -8.98 -13.98 5.69
C GLU A 56 -7.49 -13.68 5.51
N ASP A 57 -7.14 -12.76 4.60
CA ASP A 57 -5.76 -12.33 4.37
C ASP A 57 -5.20 -11.60 5.60
N PHE A 58 -6.01 -10.74 6.24
CA PHE A 58 -5.59 -10.08 7.47
C PHE A 58 -5.24 -11.07 8.58
N LEU A 59 -6.01 -12.16 8.73
CA LEU A 59 -5.70 -13.21 9.70
C LEU A 59 -4.42 -13.98 9.36
N VAL A 60 -4.13 -14.22 8.08
CA VAL A 60 -2.86 -14.81 7.62
C VAL A 60 -1.70 -13.88 7.95
N ILE A 61 -1.81 -12.59 7.63
CA ILE A 61 -0.81 -11.57 7.96
C ILE A 61 -0.52 -11.55 9.46
N MET A 62 -1.57 -11.66 10.30
CA MET A 62 -1.39 -11.70 11.76
C MET A 62 -0.71 -12.98 12.24
N ALA A 63 -0.93 -14.10 11.55
CA ALA A 63 -0.21 -15.34 11.85
C ALA A 63 1.28 -15.21 11.47
N ASP A 64 1.59 -14.64 10.31
CA ASP A 64 2.97 -14.40 9.85
C ASP A 64 3.71 -13.41 10.77
N LEU A 65 3.03 -12.34 11.20
CA LEU A 65 3.60 -11.39 12.18
C LEU A 65 4.05 -12.10 13.46
N ARG A 66 3.23 -13.00 14.00
CA ARG A 66 3.57 -13.79 15.19
C ARG A 66 4.71 -14.77 14.96
N LEU A 67 4.72 -15.46 13.81
CA LEU A 67 5.79 -16.37 13.44
C LEU A 67 7.15 -15.65 13.33
N GLY A 68 7.14 -14.40 12.85
CA GLY A 68 8.30 -13.52 12.80
C GLY A 68 8.64 -12.83 14.14
N ASN A 69 8.04 -13.24 15.27
CA ASN A 69 8.18 -12.58 16.58
C ASN A 69 7.80 -11.09 16.57
N GLY A 70 6.99 -10.69 15.60
CA GLY A 70 6.43 -9.35 15.54
C GLY A 70 5.24 -9.18 16.51
N LYS A 71 4.82 -7.93 16.68
CA LYS A 71 3.70 -7.56 17.55
C LYS A 71 2.76 -6.60 16.84
N LEU A 72 1.46 -6.77 17.08
CA LEU A 72 0.45 -5.77 16.81
C LEU A 72 0.24 -4.93 18.07
N LEU A 73 0.52 -3.64 18.00
CA LEU A 73 0.16 -2.68 19.03
C LEU A 73 -1.13 -1.98 18.61
N VAL A 74 -2.08 -1.89 19.54
CA VAL A 74 -3.38 -1.25 19.31
C VAL A 74 -3.55 -0.11 20.29
N ALA A 75 -3.87 1.06 19.76
CA ALA A 75 -4.14 2.26 20.53
C ALA A 75 -5.66 2.42 20.75
N TRP A 76 -6.04 2.62 22.00
CA TRP A 76 -7.43 2.78 22.43
C TRP A 76 -7.65 4.14 23.10
N GLU A 77 -8.72 4.81 22.70
CA GLU A 77 -9.32 5.92 23.44
C GLU A 77 -10.71 5.47 23.90
N ALA A 78 -10.91 5.37 25.23
CA ALA A 78 -12.06 4.66 25.82
C ALA A 78 -12.19 3.25 25.20
N ASP A 79 -13.30 2.96 24.52
CA ASP A 79 -13.60 1.66 23.92
C ASP A 79 -13.42 1.67 22.38
N LYS A 80 -12.75 2.69 21.83
CA LYS A 80 -12.54 2.85 20.39
C LYS A 80 -11.08 2.65 20.02
N ILE A 81 -10.82 1.85 18.99
CA ILE A 81 -9.50 1.77 18.37
C ILE A 81 -9.25 3.07 17.60
N VAL A 82 -8.12 3.71 17.89
CA VAL A 82 -7.67 4.96 17.25
C VAL A 82 -6.32 4.82 16.55
N GLY A 83 -5.68 3.64 16.66
CA GLY A 83 -4.43 3.38 15.96
C GLY A 83 -3.97 1.94 16.05
N MET A 84 -3.10 1.54 15.11
CA MET A 84 -2.43 0.25 15.06
C MET A 84 -1.01 0.41 14.56
N ALA A 85 -0.07 -0.33 15.13
CA ALA A 85 1.29 -0.45 14.64
C ALA A 85 1.71 -1.91 14.52
N PHE A 86 2.21 -2.29 13.35
CA PHE A 86 2.73 -3.63 13.06
C PHE A 86 4.25 -3.57 13.14
N THR A 87 4.80 -4.22 14.15
CA THR A 87 6.21 -4.10 14.53
C THR A 87 6.92 -5.42 14.38
N VAL A 88 8.15 -5.41 13.89
CA VAL A 88 9.01 -6.59 13.77
C VAL A 88 10.41 -6.23 14.26
N MET A 89 10.96 -7.04 15.13
CA MET A 89 12.36 -6.90 15.55
C MET A 89 13.26 -7.70 14.60
N GLY A 90 14.14 -7.01 13.87
CA GLY A 90 15.25 -7.64 13.19
C GLY A 90 16.42 -7.86 14.15
N ASP A 91 17.63 -8.16 13.62
CA ASP A 91 18.79 -8.48 14.45
C ASP A 91 19.09 -7.37 15.47
N ASP A 92 19.18 -6.12 15.02
CA ASP A 92 19.49 -4.96 15.86
C ASP A 92 18.56 -3.76 15.63
N THR A 93 17.52 -3.91 14.82
CA THR A 93 16.66 -2.80 14.42
C THR A 93 15.18 -3.16 14.60
N LEU A 94 14.43 -2.30 15.27
CA LEU A 94 12.98 -2.37 15.31
C LEU A 94 12.41 -1.74 14.03
N TYR A 95 11.66 -2.51 13.29
CA TYR A 95 10.95 -2.07 12.10
C TYR A 95 9.48 -1.84 12.40
N ILE A 96 8.98 -0.67 12.04
CA ILE A 96 7.55 -0.36 12.00
C ILE A 96 7.11 -0.58 10.55
N LYS A 97 6.54 -1.75 10.30
CA LYS A 97 6.15 -2.21 8.94
C LYS A 97 4.90 -1.53 8.41
N GLU A 98 3.97 -1.21 9.31
CA GLU A 98 2.75 -0.46 9.03
C GLU A 98 2.34 0.30 10.28
N LEU A 99 1.86 1.52 10.10
CA LEU A 99 1.31 2.32 11.18
C LEU A 99 0.07 3.07 10.68
N LEU A 100 -1.02 2.86 11.38
CA LEU A 100 -2.31 3.50 11.15
C LEU A 100 -2.67 4.28 12.42
N ALA A 101 -2.93 5.56 12.30
CA ALA A 101 -3.30 6.40 13.43
C ALA A 101 -4.33 7.45 13.02
N ASP A 102 -5.25 7.77 13.92
CA ASP A 102 -6.26 8.80 13.68
C ASP A 102 -5.63 10.22 13.79
N THR A 103 -4.55 10.37 14.57
CA THR A 103 -3.82 11.63 14.79
C THR A 103 -2.32 11.40 14.94
N ASP A 104 -1.52 12.44 14.72
CA ASP A 104 -0.06 12.40 14.93
C ASP A 104 0.31 12.07 16.39
N ALA A 105 -0.49 12.52 17.36
CA ALA A 105 -0.26 12.22 18.77
C ALA A 105 -0.48 10.74 19.10
N VAL A 106 -1.44 10.08 18.46
CA VAL A 106 -1.64 8.62 18.55
C VAL A 106 -0.50 7.88 17.87
N GLN A 107 -0.03 8.37 16.71
CA GLN A 107 1.16 7.84 16.03
C GLN A 107 2.38 7.88 16.96
N ASP A 108 2.67 9.04 17.54
CA ASP A 108 3.79 9.21 18.48
C ASP A 108 3.67 8.28 19.69
N THR A 109 2.44 8.06 20.19
CA THR A 109 2.19 7.15 21.30
C THR A 109 2.51 5.70 20.93
N LEU A 110 2.05 5.24 19.76
CA LEU A 110 2.34 3.88 19.27
C LEU A 110 3.84 3.65 19.09
N LEU A 111 4.53 4.61 18.48
CA LEU A 111 6.00 4.55 18.28
C LEU A 111 6.75 4.56 19.61
N TYR A 112 6.34 5.40 20.56
CA TYR A 112 6.94 5.48 21.89
C TYR A 112 6.79 4.16 22.65
N GLU A 113 5.58 3.59 22.69
CA GLU A 113 5.32 2.32 23.35
C GLU A 113 6.02 1.14 22.64
N ALA A 114 6.07 1.13 21.32
CA ALA A 114 6.86 0.15 20.59
C ALA A 114 8.33 0.19 21.04
N ALA A 115 8.94 1.36 21.08
CA ALA A 115 10.32 1.53 21.54
C ALA A 115 10.52 1.05 22.99
N HIS A 116 9.55 1.30 23.87
CA HIS A 116 9.59 0.89 25.27
C HIS A 116 9.52 -0.65 25.41
N ILE A 117 8.60 -1.28 24.69
CA ILE A 117 8.40 -2.74 24.69
C ILE A 117 9.66 -3.46 24.19
N TYR A 118 10.28 -2.95 23.11
CA TYR A 118 11.47 -3.54 22.52
C TYR A 118 12.79 -3.00 23.10
N LYS A 119 12.74 -2.02 24.02
CA LYS A 119 13.88 -1.39 24.68
C LYS A 119 14.90 -0.77 23.71
N VAL A 120 14.40 -0.09 22.69
CA VAL A 120 15.21 0.61 21.68
C VAL A 120 15.11 2.12 21.82
N GLN A 121 16.10 2.88 21.34
CA GLN A 121 16.11 4.33 21.32
C GLN A 121 15.80 4.92 19.94
N ARG A 122 15.78 4.07 18.93
CA ARG A 122 15.48 4.41 17.53
C ARG A 122 14.87 3.20 16.83
N MET A 123 14.10 3.47 15.80
CA MET A 123 13.46 2.48 14.97
C MET A 123 13.37 2.96 13.53
N ASP A 124 13.21 2.05 12.60
CA ASP A 124 12.98 2.33 11.19
C ASP A 124 11.49 2.19 10.87
N TYR A 125 10.90 3.27 10.38
CA TYR A 125 9.50 3.32 10.00
C TYR A 125 9.36 3.36 8.48
N PHE A 126 8.61 2.41 7.93
CA PHE A 126 8.32 2.31 6.51
C PHE A 126 7.17 3.24 6.15
N ILE A 127 7.43 4.23 5.31
CA ILE A 127 6.42 5.18 4.83
C ILE A 127 6.24 5.06 3.32
N PRO A 128 5.01 5.20 2.80
CA PRO A 128 4.80 5.28 1.36
C PRO A 128 5.56 6.45 0.77
N SER A 129 6.27 6.23 -0.34
CA SER A 129 7.01 7.30 -1.02
C SER A 129 6.86 7.18 -2.53
N SER A 130 6.70 8.34 -3.18
CA SER A 130 6.71 8.47 -4.63
C SER A 130 8.08 8.87 -5.19
N ALA A 131 9.01 9.25 -4.31
CA ALA A 131 10.28 9.86 -4.70
C ALA A 131 11.43 8.84 -4.75
N ASP A 132 11.22 7.57 -4.36
CA ASP A 132 12.32 6.70 -4.01
C ASP A 132 12.51 5.47 -4.86
N THR A 133 13.74 4.99 -4.76
CA THR A 133 14.28 3.85 -5.48
C THR A 133 13.96 2.50 -4.82
N LEU A 134 13.33 2.51 -3.64
CA LEU A 134 12.96 1.30 -2.92
C LEU A 134 11.51 0.94 -3.18
N PHE A 135 11.25 -0.36 -3.38
CA PHE A 135 9.92 -0.86 -3.69
C PHE A 135 9.58 -2.05 -2.80
N LEU A 136 8.39 -2.04 -2.19
CA LEU A 136 7.84 -3.17 -1.44
C LEU A 136 7.35 -4.28 -2.36
N GLY A 137 6.94 -3.94 -3.58
CA GLY A 137 6.40 -4.93 -4.49
C GLY A 137 6.27 -4.44 -5.93
N MET A 138 5.86 -5.38 -6.76
CA MET A 138 5.64 -5.16 -8.18
C MET A 138 4.19 -5.45 -8.55
N ALA A 139 3.65 -4.73 -9.53
CA ALA A 139 2.37 -5.03 -10.13
C ALA A 139 2.52 -5.52 -11.58
N ARG A 140 1.53 -6.27 -12.03
CA ARG A 140 1.34 -6.66 -13.41
C ARG A 140 -0.13 -6.48 -13.78
N VAL A 141 -0.39 -5.79 -14.87
CA VAL A 141 -1.73 -5.72 -15.43
C VAL A 141 -2.09 -7.07 -16.05
N ILE A 142 -3.21 -7.65 -15.62
CA ILE A 142 -3.71 -8.94 -16.12
C ILE A 142 -4.73 -8.72 -17.25
N ARG A 143 -5.53 -7.65 -17.17
CA ARG A 143 -6.56 -7.29 -18.15
C ARG A 143 -6.39 -5.82 -18.53
N ALA A 144 -5.64 -5.55 -19.58
CA ALA A 144 -5.33 -4.19 -20.01
C ALA A 144 -6.57 -3.40 -20.40
N GLU A 145 -7.48 -4.03 -21.16
CA GLU A 145 -8.73 -3.38 -21.60
C GLU A 145 -9.62 -2.99 -20.42
N GLU A 146 -9.80 -3.88 -19.44
CA GLU A 146 -10.63 -3.61 -18.27
C GLU A 146 -10.06 -2.48 -17.41
N LEU A 147 -8.73 -2.48 -17.23
CA LEU A 147 -8.07 -1.39 -16.50
C LEU A 147 -8.21 -0.06 -17.23
N LEU A 148 -8.10 -0.05 -18.56
CA LEU A 148 -8.30 1.17 -19.37
C LEU A 148 -9.77 1.64 -19.35
N LYS A 149 -10.76 0.75 -19.25
CA LYS A 149 -12.17 1.13 -19.05
C LYS A 149 -12.35 1.84 -17.71
N VAL A 150 -11.75 1.32 -16.62
CA VAL A 150 -11.77 1.97 -15.31
C VAL A 150 -11.07 3.32 -15.36
N PHE A 151 -9.90 3.40 -16.00
CA PHE A 151 -9.17 4.64 -16.19
C PHE A 151 -10.01 5.68 -16.97
N ALA A 152 -10.61 5.29 -18.10
CA ALA A 152 -11.44 6.16 -18.90
C ALA A 152 -12.62 6.73 -18.11
N HIS A 153 -13.29 5.88 -17.33
CA HIS A 153 -14.39 6.31 -16.47
C HIS A 153 -13.94 7.30 -15.39
N LYS A 154 -12.78 7.07 -14.79
CA LYS A 154 -12.21 7.95 -13.76
C LYS A 154 -11.74 9.30 -14.32
N TYR A 155 -11.23 9.28 -15.56
CA TYR A 155 -10.68 10.46 -16.25
C TYR A 155 -11.34 10.66 -17.61
N PRO A 156 -12.62 11.07 -17.67
CA PRO A 156 -13.41 11.09 -18.91
C PRO A 156 -12.90 12.08 -19.95
N ALA A 157 -12.14 13.10 -19.54
CA ALA A 157 -11.52 14.07 -20.45
C ALA A 157 -10.17 13.59 -21.03
N SER A 158 -9.66 12.41 -20.63
CA SER A 158 -8.40 11.90 -21.13
C SER A 158 -8.55 11.31 -22.53
N GLU A 159 -7.55 11.58 -23.37
CA GLU A 159 -7.42 11.01 -24.72
C GLU A 159 -6.08 10.28 -24.80
N LEU A 160 -6.12 8.93 -24.92
CA LEU A 160 -4.93 8.08 -25.00
C LEU A 160 -4.99 7.17 -26.22
N TYR A 161 -3.86 7.02 -26.90
CA TYR A 161 -3.66 6.10 -28.02
C TYR A 161 -2.50 5.17 -27.66
N ILE A 162 -2.81 3.94 -27.27
CA ILE A 162 -1.88 2.98 -26.69
C ILE A 162 -1.81 1.74 -27.56
N HIS A 163 -0.58 1.29 -27.86
CA HIS A 163 -0.30 -0.02 -28.44
C HIS A 163 0.48 -0.83 -27.41
N ILE A 164 -0.08 -1.96 -26.99
CA ILE A 164 0.61 -2.91 -26.10
C ILE A 164 1.11 -4.08 -26.94
N GLU A 165 2.37 -4.45 -26.75
CA GLU A 165 2.99 -5.57 -27.45
C GLU A 165 3.93 -6.37 -26.54
N GLY A 166 4.21 -7.61 -26.92
CA GLY A 166 5.19 -8.49 -26.25
C GLY A 166 4.69 -9.13 -24.94
N ASP A 167 3.38 -9.11 -24.66
CA ASP A 167 2.86 -9.95 -23.58
C ASP A 167 2.71 -11.39 -24.06
N GLU A 168 3.70 -12.22 -23.76
CA GLU A 168 3.73 -13.64 -24.14
C GLU A 168 2.82 -14.50 -23.25
N ALA A 169 2.59 -14.07 -22.01
CA ALA A 169 1.82 -14.85 -21.03
C ALA A 169 0.31 -14.64 -21.18
N ILE A 170 -0.12 -13.43 -21.56
CA ILE A 170 -1.54 -13.08 -21.75
C ILE A 170 -1.64 -12.30 -23.07
N GLN A 171 -1.70 -13.05 -24.16
CA GLN A 171 -1.69 -12.46 -25.50
C GLN A 171 -2.89 -11.53 -25.77
N GLU A 172 -3.98 -11.71 -25.04
CA GLU A 172 -5.17 -10.87 -25.10
C GLU A 172 -4.90 -9.42 -24.71
N ASN A 173 -3.82 -9.16 -23.96
CA ASN A 173 -3.40 -7.79 -23.64
C ASN A 173 -2.75 -7.06 -24.83
N ASN A 174 -2.21 -7.79 -25.81
CA ASN A 174 -1.58 -7.17 -26.96
C ASN A 174 -2.63 -6.56 -27.89
N GLY A 175 -2.36 -5.35 -28.38
CA GLY A 175 -3.23 -4.68 -29.34
C GLY A 175 -3.27 -3.18 -29.19
N TYR A 176 -4.16 -2.57 -29.97
CA TYR A 176 -4.38 -1.14 -30.00
C TYR A 176 -5.58 -0.77 -29.12
N TYR A 177 -5.39 0.24 -28.28
CA TYR A 177 -6.42 0.76 -27.38
C TYR A 177 -6.55 2.27 -27.59
N THR A 178 -7.77 2.72 -27.77
CA THR A 178 -8.13 4.13 -27.87
C THR A 178 -9.00 4.49 -26.67
N VAL A 179 -8.55 5.41 -25.83
CA VAL A 179 -9.32 5.98 -24.72
C VAL A 179 -9.75 7.38 -25.14
N ARG A 180 -11.06 7.66 -25.13
CA ARG A 180 -11.63 8.96 -25.40
C ARG A 180 -13.06 9.04 -24.85
N ASP A 181 -13.52 10.24 -24.53
CA ASP A 181 -14.89 10.53 -24.13
C ASP A 181 -15.40 9.65 -22.96
N GLY A 182 -14.50 9.24 -22.05
CA GLY A 182 -14.81 8.36 -20.93
C GLY A 182 -14.92 6.87 -21.27
N PHE A 183 -14.56 6.46 -22.49
CA PHE A 183 -14.63 5.07 -22.94
C PHE A 183 -13.27 4.56 -23.41
N CYS A 184 -13.11 3.24 -23.34
CA CYS A 184 -11.97 2.51 -23.93
C CYS A 184 -12.49 1.63 -25.08
N PHE A 185 -11.84 1.74 -26.24
CA PHE A 185 -12.10 0.96 -27.44
C PHE A 185 -10.86 0.14 -27.80
N ARG A 186 -11.04 -1.13 -28.10
CA ARG A 186 -9.97 -1.99 -28.63
C ARG A 186 -9.93 -1.87 -30.14
N GLU A 187 -9.42 -0.75 -30.63
CA GLU A 187 -9.35 -0.42 -32.05
C GLU A 187 -8.13 0.43 -32.38
N ARG A 188 -7.73 0.43 -33.65
CA ARG A 188 -6.73 1.33 -34.18
C ARG A 188 -7.40 2.39 -35.05
N VAL A 189 -7.22 3.66 -34.67
CA VAL A 189 -7.61 4.82 -35.48
C VAL A 189 -6.45 5.17 -36.40
N PRO A 190 -6.60 5.05 -37.74
CA PRO A 190 -5.46 5.14 -38.69
C PRO A 190 -4.66 6.43 -38.65
N GLU A 191 -5.33 7.56 -38.36
CA GLU A 191 -4.74 8.89 -38.40
C GLU A 191 -4.09 9.32 -37.08
N LYS A 192 -4.18 8.47 -36.04
CA LYS A 192 -3.65 8.79 -34.72
C LYS A 192 -2.29 8.11 -34.50
N LYS A 193 -1.42 8.82 -33.79
CA LYS A 193 -0.13 8.30 -33.37
C LYS A 193 -0.29 7.53 -32.07
N TYR A 194 0.08 6.26 -32.07
CA TYR A 194 0.06 5.40 -30.89
C TYR A 194 1.41 5.39 -30.19
N HIS A 195 1.39 5.40 -28.88
CA HIS A 195 2.56 5.14 -28.05
C HIS A 195 2.62 3.64 -27.77
N THR A 196 3.72 3.03 -28.12
CA THR A 196 3.94 1.59 -27.92
C THR A 196 4.56 1.33 -26.56
N TYR A 197 4.02 0.37 -25.84
CA TYR A 197 4.48 -0.06 -24.52
C TYR A 197 4.62 -1.56 -24.47
N THR A 198 5.64 -2.05 -23.76
CA THR A 198 5.63 -3.36 -23.14
C THR A 198 4.65 -3.36 -21.96
N LEU A 199 4.21 -4.53 -21.51
CA LEU A 199 3.22 -4.59 -20.43
C LEU A 199 3.69 -3.96 -19.12
N ASP A 200 4.98 -4.08 -18.76
CA ASP A 200 5.55 -3.41 -17.59
C ASP A 200 5.57 -1.88 -17.76
N GLY A 201 5.94 -1.39 -18.95
CA GLY A 201 5.85 0.03 -19.28
C GLY A 201 4.43 0.58 -19.20
N PHE A 202 3.45 -0.20 -19.69
CA PHE A 202 2.04 0.14 -19.57
C PHE A 202 1.54 0.10 -18.12
N THR A 203 1.94 -0.91 -17.34
CA THR A 203 1.61 -1.03 -15.91
C THR A 203 2.13 0.19 -15.15
N ARG A 204 3.37 0.60 -15.44
CA ARG A 204 3.98 1.78 -14.84
C ARG A 204 3.23 3.06 -15.21
N LEU A 205 2.94 3.25 -16.50
CA LEU A 205 2.20 4.42 -17.00
C LEU A 205 0.89 4.67 -16.22
N LEU A 206 0.12 3.62 -15.96
CA LEU A 206 -1.18 3.75 -15.30
C LEU A 206 -1.10 3.83 -13.77
N LEU A 207 -0.17 3.13 -13.15
CA LEU A 207 -0.12 3.00 -11.70
C LEU A 207 0.84 3.99 -11.02
N GLU A 208 1.95 4.38 -11.66
CA GLU A 208 2.96 5.24 -11.04
C GLU A 208 2.37 6.61 -10.65
N ALA A 209 1.55 7.21 -11.52
CA ALA A 209 0.87 8.48 -11.24
C ALA A 209 -0.16 8.39 -10.08
N GLU A 210 -0.64 7.21 -9.76
CA GLU A 210 -1.59 6.95 -8.68
C GLU A 210 -0.90 6.73 -7.33
N HIS A 211 0.43 6.62 -7.30
CA HIS A 211 1.22 6.31 -6.10
C HIS A 211 0.59 5.17 -5.29
N PRO A 212 0.50 3.96 -5.88
CA PRO A 212 -0.24 2.88 -5.27
C PRO A 212 0.38 2.47 -3.94
N TYR A 213 -0.47 2.17 -2.99
CA TYR A 213 -0.09 1.79 -1.64
C TYR A 213 -0.20 0.28 -1.44
N MET A 214 0.87 -0.32 -0.95
CA MET A 214 0.89 -1.72 -0.49
C MET A 214 1.18 -1.72 1.01
N SER A 215 0.22 -2.19 1.79
CA SER A 215 0.38 -2.35 3.24
C SER A 215 0.86 -3.74 3.61
N LEU A 216 1.40 -3.87 4.81
CA LEU A 216 1.63 -5.14 5.50
C LEU A 216 2.49 -6.16 4.75
N MET A 217 3.52 -5.70 4.02
CA MET A 217 4.57 -6.59 3.56
C MET A 217 5.50 -6.90 4.74
N LEU A 218 5.29 -8.04 5.38
CA LEU A 218 6.02 -8.45 6.59
C LEU A 218 7.33 -9.18 6.30
N ASN A 219 7.63 -9.50 5.05
CA ASN A 219 8.83 -10.25 4.62
C ASN A 219 10.08 -9.40 4.60
#